data_a45b348f86cbc82fea8b6d19386105b4
#
_entry.id   a45b348f86cbc82fea8b6d19386105b4
#
_cell.length_a   1.000
_cell.length_b   1.000
_cell.length_c   1.000
_cell.angle_alpha   90.00
_cell.angle_beta   90.00
_cell.angle_gamma   90.00
#
_symmetry.space_group_name_H-M   'P 1'
#
loop_
_entity.id
_entity.type
_entity.pdbx_description
1 polymer ?
#
loop_
_entity_poly.entity_id
_entity_poly.type
_entity_poly.pdbx_seq_one_letter_code
_entity_poly.pdbx_strand_id
1 'polypeptide(L)'
;MFNIIKLNEKDNIGIATMDIPENVETTLNLISKDKIPYGHKISLKKINKGEYVYRYGQIIGITRCDIDIGMHVHSHNLEFSEFDRKYNNEFFTENKKENKKEKFFQGYKRVDGSSGTRNYIGLISTVNCSATVVKKIADKINEYLSKKDFINIDGAVCLKHSSGCGMNNTGYGMNTFNRTIEGFKVHPNFGKVYVIGLGCECAQISLYNQSQLEKNIDYLNIQDEGGTKEIINKVSDKIINELETINNIKRTPIPISELNVALQCGGSDSYSGITANPALGIASDMLINHGGSSILSETTEIYGAEHLLYERSINKKNIEKIEKQIEWWKEHLTKNQSTLDNNPSPGNKKGGLT
;
A
#
# COMPACT_ATOMS: atom_id res chain seq x y z
N MET A 1 18.10 -32.92 -7.37
CA MET A 1 16.73 -33.08 -7.88
C MET A 1 16.10 -31.70 -7.96
N PHE A 2 15.55 -31.33 -9.09
CA PHE A 2 14.97 -29.97 -9.30
C PHE A 2 13.64 -29.86 -8.57
N ASN A 3 13.52 -28.87 -7.69
CA ASN A 3 12.41 -28.77 -6.73
C ASN A 3 11.27 -27.93 -7.31
N ILE A 4 10.04 -28.48 -7.19
CA ILE A 4 8.78 -27.81 -7.59
C ILE A 4 7.87 -27.74 -6.37
N ILE A 5 7.26 -26.59 -6.15
CA ILE A 5 6.25 -26.40 -5.11
C ILE A 5 4.86 -26.39 -5.76
N LYS A 6 3.99 -27.29 -5.31
CA LYS A 6 2.54 -27.25 -5.56
C LYS A 6 1.87 -26.62 -4.35
N LEU A 7 1.06 -25.57 -4.56
CA LEU A 7 0.52 -24.74 -3.47
C LEU A 7 -0.87 -25.17 -2.98
N ASN A 8 -1.64 -25.87 -3.85
CA ASN A 8 -2.97 -26.38 -3.52
C ASN A 8 -3.23 -27.68 -4.31
N GLU A 9 -4.06 -28.56 -3.79
CA GLU A 9 -4.37 -29.84 -4.45
C GLU A 9 -5.03 -29.65 -5.83
N LYS A 10 -5.85 -28.59 -5.99
CA LYS A 10 -6.52 -28.24 -7.25
C LYS A 10 -5.57 -27.70 -8.32
N ASP A 11 -4.35 -27.30 -7.94
CA ASP A 11 -3.41 -26.70 -8.89
C ASP A 11 -3.01 -27.68 -9.97
N ASN A 12 -3.04 -27.21 -11.21
CA ASN A 12 -2.54 -27.94 -12.40
C ASN A 12 -1.17 -27.44 -12.85
N ILE A 13 -0.59 -26.50 -12.06
CA ILE A 13 0.80 -26.04 -12.22
C ILE A 13 1.55 -26.11 -10.90
N GLY A 14 2.88 -26.16 -11.00
CA GLY A 14 3.80 -25.97 -9.88
C GLY A 14 4.76 -24.83 -10.14
N ILE A 15 5.46 -24.37 -9.10
CA ILE A 15 6.41 -23.28 -9.17
C ILE A 15 7.82 -23.84 -9.03
N ALA A 16 8.70 -23.50 -9.98
CA ALA A 16 10.10 -23.89 -9.95
C ALA A 16 10.86 -23.09 -8.86
N THR A 17 11.54 -23.78 -7.95
CA THR A 17 12.33 -23.13 -6.88
C THR A 17 13.78 -22.88 -7.28
N MET A 18 14.14 -23.25 -8.49
CA MET A 18 15.44 -23.04 -9.15
C MET A 18 15.24 -23.14 -10.65
N ASP A 19 16.23 -22.73 -11.43
CA ASP A 19 16.20 -22.96 -12.88
C ASP A 19 16.19 -24.46 -13.15
N ILE A 20 15.20 -24.93 -13.93
CA ILE A 20 15.06 -26.33 -14.34
C ILE A 20 15.44 -26.42 -15.82
N PRO A 21 16.50 -27.17 -16.18
CA PRO A 21 16.81 -27.42 -17.58
C PRO A 21 15.73 -28.27 -18.26
N GLU A 22 15.76 -28.28 -19.58
CA GLU A 22 14.92 -29.18 -20.39
C GLU A 22 15.36 -30.65 -20.21
N ASN A 23 14.41 -31.57 -20.32
CA ASN A 23 14.62 -33.04 -20.27
C ASN A 23 15.24 -33.55 -18.96
N VAL A 24 14.93 -32.94 -17.82
CA VAL A 24 15.38 -33.40 -16.50
C VAL A 24 14.20 -33.81 -15.61
N GLU A 25 14.46 -34.80 -14.76
CA GLU A 25 13.50 -35.25 -13.76
C GLU A 25 13.42 -34.29 -12.58
N THR A 26 12.22 -34.06 -12.07
CA THR A 26 11.90 -33.14 -10.97
C THR A 26 11.40 -33.89 -9.74
N THR A 27 11.26 -33.17 -8.60
CA THR A 27 10.78 -33.72 -7.33
C THR A 27 9.35 -34.29 -7.37
N LEU A 28 8.55 -33.94 -8.37
CA LEU A 28 7.19 -34.47 -8.54
C LEU A 28 7.12 -35.62 -9.55
N ASN A 29 8.25 -36.29 -9.85
CA ASN A 29 8.38 -37.41 -10.78
C ASN A 29 7.86 -37.06 -12.18
N LEU A 30 8.05 -35.83 -12.61
CA LEU A 30 7.76 -35.38 -13.97
C LEU A 30 9.03 -34.89 -14.66
N ILE A 31 9.10 -35.08 -15.97
CA ILE A 31 10.21 -34.62 -16.81
C ILE A 31 9.84 -33.26 -17.39
N SER A 32 10.74 -32.27 -17.23
CA SER A 32 10.61 -30.96 -17.86
C SER A 32 10.70 -31.07 -19.37
N LYS A 33 9.78 -30.54 -20.11
CA LYS A 33 9.79 -30.47 -21.58
C LYS A 33 10.43 -29.19 -22.11
N ASP A 34 10.46 -28.17 -21.26
CA ASP A 34 11.05 -26.86 -21.54
C ASP A 34 12.05 -26.49 -20.46
N LYS A 35 12.91 -25.51 -20.73
CA LYS A 35 13.64 -24.80 -19.68
C LYS A 35 12.68 -23.96 -18.87
N ILE A 36 12.59 -24.17 -17.56
CA ILE A 36 11.73 -23.45 -16.65
C ILE A 36 12.60 -22.55 -15.75
N PRO A 37 12.55 -21.24 -15.91
CA PRO A 37 13.31 -20.33 -15.02
C PRO A 37 12.82 -20.38 -13.57
N TYR A 38 13.70 -20.04 -12.65
CA TYR A 38 13.39 -19.83 -11.24
C TYR A 38 12.14 -18.95 -11.07
N GLY A 39 11.21 -19.37 -10.22
CA GLY A 39 9.96 -18.68 -9.95
C GLY A 39 8.87 -18.86 -11.00
N HIS A 40 9.18 -19.46 -12.15
CA HIS A 40 8.19 -19.69 -13.21
C HIS A 40 7.36 -20.95 -12.95
N LYS A 41 6.29 -21.08 -13.74
CA LYS A 41 5.30 -22.15 -13.62
C LYS A 41 5.64 -23.28 -14.57
N ILE A 42 5.50 -24.52 -14.10
CA ILE A 42 5.58 -25.77 -14.87
C ILE A 42 4.24 -26.49 -14.78
N SER A 43 3.75 -27.04 -15.89
CA SER A 43 2.50 -27.79 -15.87
C SER A 43 2.69 -29.16 -15.19
N LEU A 44 1.77 -29.51 -14.28
CA LEU A 44 1.75 -30.78 -13.54
C LEU A 44 0.86 -31.82 -14.20
N LYS A 45 0.01 -31.41 -15.12
CA LYS A 45 -0.87 -32.29 -15.92
C LYS A 45 -1.11 -31.68 -17.29
N LYS A 46 -1.60 -32.47 -18.25
CA LYS A 46 -2.04 -31.92 -19.54
C LYS A 46 -3.18 -30.94 -19.32
N ILE A 47 -3.13 -29.77 -19.97
CA ILE A 47 -4.15 -28.73 -19.96
C ILE A 47 -4.48 -28.45 -21.42
N ASN A 48 -5.72 -28.70 -21.85
CA ASN A 48 -6.11 -28.49 -23.23
C ASN A 48 -6.42 -27.00 -23.48
N LYS A 49 -6.32 -26.59 -24.74
CA LYS A 49 -6.69 -25.22 -25.16
C LYS A 49 -8.08 -24.85 -24.64
N GLY A 50 -8.19 -23.67 -24.04
CA GLY A 50 -9.43 -23.15 -23.48
C GLY A 50 -9.74 -23.65 -22.04
N GLU A 51 -8.87 -24.47 -21.44
CA GLU A 51 -9.02 -24.88 -20.05
C GLU A 51 -8.39 -23.88 -19.09
N TYR A 52 -8.90 -23.87 -17.85
CA TYR A 52 -8.41 -23.00 -16.79
C TYR A 52 -7.08 -23.49 -16.18
N VAL A 53 -6.21 -22.52 -15.88
CA VAL A 53 -5.00 -22.75 -15.09
C VAL A 53 -5.27 -22.35 -13.65
N TYR A 54 -4.89 -23.22 -12.71
CA TYR A 54 -5.12 -23.04 -11.28
C TYR A 54 -3.82 -22.86 -10.52
N ARG A 55 -3.80 -21.85 -9.64
CA ARG A 55 -2.77 -21.62 -8.64
C ARG A 55 -3.45 -21.21 -7.32
N TYR A 56 -3.01 -21.78 -6.20
CA TYR A 56 -3.70 -21.64 -4.90
C TYR A 56 -5.17 -22.09 -4.93
N GLY A 57 -5.50 -23.03 -5.81
CA GLY A 57 -6.87 -23.45 -6.05
C GLY A 57 -7.73 -22.42 -6.76
N GLN A 58 -7.17 -21.29 -7.18
CA GLN A 58 -7.83 -20.19 -7.89
C GLN A 58 -7.45 -20.19 -9.37
N ILE A 59 -8.40 -19.78 -10.21
CA ILE A 59 -8.16 -19.60 -11.65
C ILE A 59 -7.27 -18.39 -11.84
N ILE A 60 -6.15 -18.57 -12.53
CA ILE A 60 -5.21 -17.49 -12.87
C ILE A 60 -5.24 -17.10 -14.36
N GLY A 61 -5.98 -17.84 -15.18
CA GLY A 61 -6.16 -17.57 -16.60
C GLY A 61 -6.66 -18.78 -17.36
N ILE A 62 -6.72 -18.63 -18.69
CA ILE A 62 -7.13 -19.63 -19.66
C ILE A 62 -5.99 -19.93 -20.64
N THR A 63 -5.88 -21.18 -21.09
CA THR A 63 -4.82 -21.58 -22.03
C THR A 63 -5.16 -21.17 -23.47
N ARG A 64 -4.16 -20.67 -24.19
CA ARG A 64 -4.28 -20.34 -25.64
C ARG A 64 -4.05 -21.52 -26.55
N CYS A 65 -3.35 -22.54 -26.08
CA CYS A 65 -3.02 -23.77 -26.79
C CYS A 65 -2.93 -24.94 -25.80
N ASP A 66 -2.82 -26.14 -26.30
CA ASP A 66 -2.57 -27.32 -25.46
C ASP A 66 -1.22 -27.17 -24.77
N ILE A 67 -1.18 -27.53 -23.49
CA ILE A 67 0.01 -27.51 -22.64
C ILE A 67 0.19 -28.94 -22.10
N ASP A 68 1.26 -29.61 -22.49
CA ASP A 68 1.57 -30.94 -21.97
C ASP A 68 2.24 -30.87 -20.59
N ILE A 69 2.26 -32.01 -19.88
CA ILE A 69 2.98 -32.16 -18.63
C ILE A 69 4.46 -31.80 -18.81
N GLY A 70 5.00 -31.02 -17.88
CA GLY A 70 6.40 -30.59 -17.87
C GLY A 70 6.69 -29.37 -18.74
N MET A 71 5.70 -28.78 -19.41
CA MET A 71 5.88 -27.56 -20.20
C MET A 71 5.86 -26.29 -19.34
N HIS A 72 6.57 -25.27 -19.80
CA HIS A 72 6.57 -23.94 -19.21
C HIS A 72 5.20 -23.26 -19.42
N VAL A 73 4.60 -22.73 -18.34
CA VAL A 73 3.34 -22.01 -18.38
C VAL A 73 3.59 -20.54 -18.08
N HIS A 74 3.34 -19.69 -19.08
CA HIS A 74 3.58 -18.25 -19.00
C HIS A 74 2.75 -17.49 -20.06
N SER A 75 2.95 -16.18 -20.19
CA SER A 75 2.20 -15.29 -21.10
C SER A 75 2.19 -15.71 -22.59
N HIS A 76 3.05 -16.63 -23.04
CA HIS A 76 3.04 -17.17 -24.39
C HIS A 76 1.90 -18.20 -24.62
N ASN A 77 1.43 -18.87 -23.56
CA ASN A 77 0.40 -19.90 -23.64
C ASN A 77 -0.72 -19.75 -22.59
N LEU A 78 -0.66 -18.72 -21.76
CA LEU A 78 -1.67 -18.36 -20.75
C LEU A 78 -2.12 -16.92 -20.98
N GLU A 79 -3.42 -16.67 -20.92
CA GLU A 79 -4.02 -15.35 -20.99
C GLU A 79 -5.01 -15.10 -19.85
N PHE A 80 -5.21 -13.83 -19.51
CA PHE A 80 -6.27 -13.41 -18.62
C PHE A 80 -7.61 -13.59 -19.31
N SER A 81 -8.62 -14.09 -18.59
CA SER A 81 -9.99 -14.18 -19.05
C SER A 81 -10.93 -13.71 -17.96
N GLU A 82 -11.91 -12.90 -18.33
CA GLU A 82 -13.04 -12.61 -17.45
C GLU A 82 -13.94 -13.86 -17.38
N PHE A 83 -14.27 -14.26 -16.17
CA PHE A 83 -15.22 -15.35 -15.92
C PHE A 83 -16.00 -15.07 -14.65
N ASP A 84 -17.26 -15.51 -14.64
CA ASP A 84 -18.11 -15.39 -13.47
C ASP A 84 -17.57 -16.24 -12.30
N ARG A 85 -17.10 -15.56 -11.28
CA ARG A 85 -16.67 -16.19 -10.03
C ARG A 85 -17.86 -16.25 -9.10
N LYS A 86 -18.42 -17.44 -8.97
CA LYS A 86 -19.47 -17.68 -7.97
C LYS A 86 -18.81 -17.59 -6.59
N TYR A 87 -19.34 -16.74 -5.73
CA TYR A 87 -19.02 -16.71 -4.33
C TYR A 87 -20.22 -17.15 -3.51
N ASN A 88 -19.96 -17.72 -2.35
CA ASN A 88 -21.01 -18.13 -1.44
C ASN A 88 -21.68 -16.89 -0.87
N ASN A 89 -23.01 -16.77 -0.96
CA ASN A 89 -23.76 -15.62 -0.41
C ASN A 89 -23.88 -15.65 1.12
N GLU A 90 -23.20 -16.58 1.78
CA GLU A 90 -23.10 -16.60 3.23
C GLU A 90 -22.11 -15.53 3.68
N PHE A 91 -22.64 -14.47 4.29
CA PHE A 91 -21.80 -13.41 4.85
C PHE A 91 -20.96 -13.95 5.99
N PHE A 92 -19.74 -13.41 6.10
CA PHE A 92 -18.86 -13.72 7.21
C PHE A 92 -19.57 -13.35 8.52
N THR A 93 -19.94 -14.33 9.30
CA THR A 93 -20.40 -14.11 10.68
C THR A 93 -19.15 -13.96 11.55
N GLU A 94 -19.03 -12.83 12.24
CA GLU A 94 -17.96 -12.65 13.22
C GLU A 94 -17.88 -13.89 14.10
N ASN A 95 -16.80 -14.64 14.01
CA ASN A 95 -16.47 -15.61 15.01
C ASN A 95 -16.47 -14.88 16.35
N LYS A 96 -17.29 -15.37 17.31
CA LYS A 96 -17.37 -14.82 18.66
C LYS A 96 -15.96 -14.46 19.08
N LYS A 97 -15.75 -13.19 19.44
CA LYS A 97 -14.46 -12.72 19.99
C LYS A 97 -14.07 -13.72 21.07
N GLU A 98 -13.13 -14.60 20.77
CA GLU A 98 -12.47 -15.35 21.83
C GLU A 98 -12.00 -14.27 22.82
N ASN A 99 -12.16 -14.50 24.12
CA ASN A 99 -11.64 -13.61 25.17
C ASN A 99 -10.10 -13.60 25.10
N LYS A 100 -9.57 -12.98 24.03
CA LYS A 100 -8.12 -12.84 23.84
C LYS A 100 -7.65 -11.78 24.81
N LYS A 101 -6.59 -12.09 25.55
CA LYS A 101 -5.91 -11.10 26.39
C LYS A 101 -5.57 -9.89 25.51
N GLU A 102 -5.94 -8.71 25.98
CA GLU A 102 -5.63 -7.45 25.33
C GLU A 102 -4.11 -7.35 25.16
N LYS A 103 -3.66 -6.99 23.97
CA LYS A 103 -2.25 -6.77 23.65
C LYS A 103 -2.00 -5.29 23.38
N PHE A 104 -0.81 -4.84 23.71
CA PHE A 104 -0.40 -3.44 23.64
C PHE A 104 0.86 -3.29 22.80
N PHE A 105 0.98 -2.12 22.16
CA PHE A 105 2.24 -1.65 21.60
C PHE A 105 2.67 -0.35 22.29
N GLN A 106 3.94 0.01 22.18
CA GLN A 106 4.46 1.26 22.72
C GLN A 106 4.30 2.35 21.65
N GLY A 107 3.36 3.27 21.86
CA GLY A 107 3.02 4.33 20.92
C GLY A 107 2.84 5.68 21.58
N TYR A 108 2.48 6.68 20.78
CA TYR A 108 2.29 8.06 21.20
C TYR A 108 0.81 8.41 21.20
N LYS A 109 0.23 8.64 22.37
CA LYS A 109 -1.16 9.10 22.50
C LYS A 109 -1.22 10.60 22.18
N ARG A 110 -2.11 11.00 21.28
CA ARG A 110 -2.31 12.40 20.90
C ARG A 110 -3.44 13.05 21.70
N VAL A 111 -3.46 14.39 21.70
CA VAL A 111 -4.45 15.18 22.44
C VAL A 111 -5.87 14.95 21.92
N ASP A 112 -6.01 14.69 20.63
CA ASP A 112 -7.28 14.36 19.96
C ASP A 112 -7.77 12.94 20.23
N GLY A 113 -7.00 12.15 21.00
CA GLY A 113 -7.30 10.76 21.29
C GLY A 113 -6.76 9.76 20.27
N SER A 114 -6.20 10.19 19.15
CA SER A 114 -5.55 9.31 18.18
C SER A 114 -4.22 8.75 18.69
N SER A 115 -3.70 7.72 18.02
CA SER A 115 -2.50 6.99 18.46
C SER A 115 -1.50 6.82 17.33
N GLY A 116 -0.27 7.31 17.55
CA GLY A 116 0.84 7.20 16.62
C GLY A 116 1.84 6.12 17.01
N THR A 117 2.46 5.50 16.03
CA THR A 117 3.59 4.58 16.22
C THR A 117 4.94 5.30 16.17
N ARG A 118 4.93 6.55 15.71
CA ARG A 118 6.10 7.44 15.55
C ARG A 118 5.79 8.85 16.06
N ASN A 119 6.83 9.64 16.23
CA ASN A 119 6.75 11.04 16.64
C ASN A 119 7.63 11.90 15.74
N TYR A 120 7.16 12.07 14.49
CA TYR A 120 7.84 12.89 13.49
C TYR A 120 7.45 14.37 13.58
N ILE A 121 8.30 15.22 13.03
CA ILE A 121 7.99 16.61 12.69
C ILE A 121 7.57 16.63 11.23
N GLY A 122 6.31 16.95 10.95
CA GLY A 122 5.75 17.02 9.60
C GLY A 122 5.98 18.38 8.96
N LEU A 123 6.49 18.40 7.73
CA LEU A 123 6.65 19.57 6.89
C LEU A 123 5.87 19.37 5.61
N ILE A 124 4.74 20.05 5.45
CA ILE A 124 3.79 19.83 4.35
C ILE A 124 3.80 21.03 3.41
N SER A 125 4.02 20.81 2.12
CA SER A 125 3.84 21.83 1.10
C SER A 125 2.39 21.90 0.62
N THR A 126 1.84 23.11 0.41
CA THR A 126 0.52 23.29 -0.24
C THR A 126 0.67 23.50 -1.76
N VAL A 127 1.88 23.74 -2.24
CA VAL A 127 2.14 24.02 -3.64
C VAL A 127 3.55 23.53 -4.02
N ASN A 128 3.73 23.16 -5.27
CA ASN A 128 5.04 22.76 -5.80
C ASN A 128 6.15 23.80 -5.50
N CYS A 129 5.81 25.09 -5.51
CA CYS A 129 6.79 26.17 -5.24
C CYS A 129 7.38 26.11 -3.82
N SER A 130 6.66 25.59 -2.84
CA SER A 130 7.17 25.40 -1.47
C SER A 130 7.84 24.03 -1.24
N ALA A 131 7.82 23.12 -2.23
CA ALA A 131 8.36 21.76 -2.10
C ALA A 131 9.86 21.71 -1.73
N THR A 132 10.67 22.58 -2.35
CA THR A 132 12.10 22.67 -2.03
C THR A 132 12.34 23.29 -0.64
N VAL A 133 11.49 24.21 -0.21
CA VAL A 133 11.58 24.84 1.11
C VAL A 133 11.36 23.81 2.21
N VAL A 134 10.23 23.05 2.16
CA VAL A 134 9.96 22.01 3.16
C VAL A 134 11.04 20.95 3.21
N LYS A 135 11.61 20.58 2.04
CA LYS A 135 12.73 19.64 1.99
C LYS A 135 13.98 20.20 2.68
N LYS A 136 14.36 21.44 2.38
CA LYS A 136 15.55 22.08 2.98
C LYS A 136 15.42 22.21 4.50
N ILE A 137 14.24 22.54 4.99
CA ILE A 137 13.97 22.59 6.43
C ILE A 137 14.11 21.19 7.03
N ALA A 138 13.49 20.16 6.44
CA ALA A 138 13.59 18.77 6.92
C ALA A 138 15.05 18.29 6.96
N ASP A 139 15.83 18.54 5.91
CA ASP A 139 17.25 18.18 5.83
C ASP A 139 18.04 18.85 6.98
N LYS A 140 17.84 20.16 7.23
CA LYS A 140 18.52 20.92 8.29
C LYS A 140 18.15 20.40 9.69
N ILE A 141 16.87 20.07 9.92
CA ILE A 141 16.42 19.54 11.20
C ILE A 141 16.97 18.11 11.40
N ASN A 142 16.95 17.24 10.41
CA ASN A 142 17.51 15.91 10.52
C ASN A 142 19.02 15.93 10.76
N GLU A 143 19.75 16.85 10.13
CA GLU A 143 21.16 17.07 10.42
C GLU A 143 21.38 17.53 11.86
N TYR A 144 20.53 18.41 12.40
CA TYR A 144 20.62 18.84 13.80
C TYR A 144 20.32 17.68 14.75
N LEU A 145 19.25 16.91 14.50
CA LEU A 145 18.86 15.75 15.32
C LEU A 145 19.94 14.67 15.34
N SER A 146 20.67 14.46 14.24
CA SER A 146 21.76 13.47 14.19
C SER A 146 22.94 13.78 15.13
N LYS A 147 23.05 15.00 15.61
CA LYS A 147 24.12 15.49 16.51
C LYS A 147 23.65 15.62 17.97
N LYS A 148 22.39 15.28 18.26
CA LYS A 148 21.74 15.48 19.57
C LYS A 148 20.92 14.24 19.93
N ASP A 149 20.73 14.01 21.22
CA ASP A 149 19.99 12.85 21.72
C ASP A 149 18.53 13.22 22.04
N PHE A 150 17.65 13.13 21.04
CA PHE A 150 16.21 13.33 21.16
C PHE A 150 15.47 12.00 20.96
N ILE A 151 15.51 11.14 21.96
CA ILE A 151 15.05 9.73 21.89
C ILE A 151 13.57 9.55 21.53
N ASN A 152 12.73 10.56 21.74
CA ASN A 152 11.30 10.52 21.45
C ASN A 152 10.94 11.27 20.15
N ILE A 153 11.92 11.68 19.33
CA ILE A 153 11.69 12.30 18.03
C ILE A 153 12.27 11.39 16.95
N ASP A 154 11.43 10.88 16.06
CA ASP A 154 11.84 9.96 14.99
C ASP A 154 12.46 10.68 13.78
N GLY A 155 12.42 12.02 13.72
CA GLY A 155 13.00 12.84 12.67
C GLY A 155 12.01 13.86 12.09
N ALA A 156 12.45 14.58 11.05
CA ALA A 156 11.63 15.49 10.27
C ALA A 156 11.31 14.89 8.89
N VAL A 157 10.04 14.90 8.51
CA VAL A 157 9.54 14.34 7.23
C VAL A 157 8.94 15.45 6.39
N CYS A 158 9.40 15.58 5.13
CA CYS A 158 8.81 16.50 4.17
C CYS A 158 7.82 15.80 3.26
N LEU A 159 6.58 16.27 3.25
CA LEU A 159 5.53 15.86 2.33
C LEU A 159 5.44 16.90 1.20
N LYS A 160 6.04 16.58 0.09
CA LYS A 160 6.15 17.42 -1.11
C LYS A 160 5.45 16.78 -2.29
N HIS A 161 4.95 17.62 -3.20
CA HIS A 161 4.27 17.20 -4.42
C HIS A 161 4.52 18.21 -5.56
N SER A 162 4.05 17.90 -6.77
CA SER A 162 4.19 18.73 -7.95
C SER A 162 2.91 19.50 -8.34
N SER A 163 1.91 19.55 -7.48
CA SER A 163 0.60 20.16 -7.71
C SER A 163 0.43 21.49 -6.98
N GLY A 164 -0.77 22.06 -6.99
CA GLY A 164 -1.14 23.25 -6.23
C GLY A 164 -1.11 24.55 -7.02
N CYS A 165 -0.15 24.72 -7.93
CA CYS A 165 -0.05 25.91 -8.77
C CYS A 165 -0.96 25.77 -10.00
N GLY A 166 -1.81 26.76 -10.26
CA GLY A 166 -2.70 26.79 -11.43
C GLY A 166 -3.76 25.71 -11.47
N MET A 167 -4.02 25.03 -10.36
CA MET A 167 -5.15 24.08 -10.25
C MET A 167 -6.48 24.84 -10.28
N ASN A 168 -7.50 24.18 -10.83
CA ASN A 168 -8.86 24.67 -10.63
C ASN A 168 -9.20 24.63 -9.13
N ASN A 169 -9.81 25.68 -8.60
CA ASN A 169 -10.18 25.79 -7.19
C ASN A 169 -11.39 24.93 -6.78
N THR A 170 -12.00 24.21 -7.72
CA THR A 170 -13.14 23.30 -7.52
C THR A 170 -12.94 22.00 -8.31
N GLY A 171 -13.79 21.01 -8.03
CA GLY A 171 -13.84 19.76 -8.76
C GLY A 171 -13.00 18.64 -8.14
N TYR A 172 -12.97 17.48 -8.83
CA TYR A 172 -12.40 16.25 -8.32
C TYR A 172 -10.91 16.38 -7.93
N GLY A 173 -10.11 17.06 -8.75
CA GLY A 173 -8.68 17.24 -8.50
C GLY A 173 -8.40 18.02 -7.21
N MET A 174 -9.06 19.17 -7.03
CA MET A 174 -8.92 19.98 -5.81
C MET A 174 -9.46 19.26 -4.58
N ASN A 175 -10.61 18.58 -4.70
CA ASN A 175 -11.18 17.82 -3.60
C ASN A 175 -10.26 16.70 -3.13
N THR A 176 -9.62 15.99 -4.07
CA THR A 176 -8.64 14.94 -3.75
C THR A 176 -7.38 15.52 -3.12
N PHE A 177 -6.88 16.61 -3.66
CA PHE A 177 -5.74 17.34 -3.13
C PHE A 177 -5.98 17.79 -1.69
N ASN A 178 -7.09 18.46 -1.44
CA ASN A 178 -7.45 18.95 -0.10
C ASN A 178 -7.60 17.81 0.91
N ARG A 179 -8.28 16.72 0.54
CA ARG A 179 -8.38 15.53 1.42
C ARG A 179 -7.01 14.94 1.76
N THR A 180 -6.07 14.97 0.81
CA THR A 180 -4.71 14.47 1.02
C THR A 180 -3.95 15.34 2.03
N ILE A 181 -3.96 16.65 1.83
CA ILE A 181 -3.32 17.60 2.76
C ILE A 181 -3.95 17.51 4.15
N GLU A 182 -5.28 17.53 4.25
CA GLU A 182 -6.01 17.40 5.52
C GLU A 182 -5.69 16.08 6.24
N GLY A 183 -5.66 14.96 5.51
CA GLY A 183 -5.35 13.66 6.09
C GLY A 183 -3.92 13.58 6.65
N PHE A 184 -2.93 14.11 5.92
CA PHE A 184 -1.56 14.14 6.41
C PHE A 184 -1.35 15.15 7.53
N LYS A 185 -2.02 16.29 7.50
CA LYS A 185 -1.94 17.33 8.53
C LYS A 185 -2.28 16.79 9.93
N VAL A 186 -3.28 15.91 10.01
CA VAL A 186 -3.75 15.32 11.28
C VAL A 186 -3.24 13.90 11.50
N HIS A 187 -2.24 13.44 10.73
CA HIS A 187 -1.73 12.08 10.85
C HIS A 187 -1.09 11.85 12.22
N PRO A 188 -1.49 10.81 13.00
CA PRO A 188 -1.08 10.64 14.40
C PRO A 188 0.43 10.36 14.58
N ASN A 189 1.16 10.04 13.54
CA ASN A 189 2.62 9.91 13.60
C ASN A 189 3.36 11.26 13.62
N PHE A 190 2.64 12.39 13.49
CA PHE A 190 3.24 13.71 13.66
C PHE A 190 2.99 14.26 15.07
N GLY A 191 4.06 14.61 15.78
CA GLY A 191 4.00 15.34 17.05
C GLY A 191 3.82 16.84 16.85
N LYS A 192 4.32 17.35 15.73
CA LYS A 192 4.21 18.76 15.30
C LYS A 192 4.18 18.83 13.78
N VAL A 193 3.39 19.73 13.21
CA VAL A 193 3.27 19.93 11.76
C VAL A 193 3.46 21.41 11.40
N TYR A 194 4.14 21.65 10.27
CA TYR A 194 4.28 22.95 9.63
C TYR A 194 3.75 22.85 8.21
N VAL A 195 2.70 23.58 7.90
CA VAL A 195 2.10 23.68 6.57
C VAL A 195 2.65 24.94 5.91
N ILE A 196 3.38 24.77 4.80
CA ILE A 196 4.12 25.86 4.14
C ILE A 196 3.58 26.07 2.73
N GLY A 197 2.96 27.23 2.53
CA GLY A 197 2.51 27.75 1.25
C GLY A 197 3.50 28.71 0.61
N LEU A 198 3.21 29.11 -0.63
CA LEU A 198 3.90 30.23 -1.28
C LEU A 198 3.23 31.56 -0.92
N GLY A 199 1.90 31.62 -1.00
CA GLY A 199 1.05 32.78 -0.76
C GLY A 199 0.16 33.17 -1.94
N CYS A 200 0.43 32.68 -3.16
CA CYS A 200 -0.36 32.99 -4.36
C CYS A 200 -1.02 31.75 -5.03
N GLU A 201 -0.90 30.59 -4.44
CA GLU A 201 -1.52 29.34 -4.93
C GLU A 201 -3.04 29.31 -4.74
N CYS A 202 -3.73 28.45 -5.52
CA CYS A 202 -5.17 28.24 -5.33
C CYS A 202 -5.50 27.54 -4.01
N ALA A 203 -4.62 26.64 -3.55
CA ALA A 203 -4.76 25.91 -2.29
C ALA A 203 -4.17 26.70 -1.12
N GLN A 204 -4.75 27.89 -0.84
CA GLN A 204 -4.30 28.81 0.20
C GLN A 204 -4.28 28.15 1.59
N ILE A 205 -3.30 28.47 2.41
CA ILE A 205 -3.19 27.96 3.78
C ILE A 205 -4.43 28.27 4.63
N SER A 206 -5.15 29.34 4.34
CA SER A 206 -6.43 29.70 4.98
C SER A 206 -7.53 28.64 4.81
N LEU A 207 -7.46 27.82 3.77
CA LEU A 207 -8.38 26.68 3.57
C LEU A 207 -8.17 25.58 4.60
N TYR A 208 -6.97 25.47 5.15
CA TYR A 208 -6.56 24.40 6.06
C TYR A 208 -6.53 24.86 7.53
N ASN A 209 -6.55 26.14 7.81
CA ASN A 209 -6.48 26.71 9.15
C ASN A 209 -7.90 27.04 9.68
N GLN A 210 -8.81 26.08 9.67
CA GLN A 210 -10.21 26.29 10.05
C GLN A 210 -10.59 25.72 11.41
N SER A 211 -9.74 24.88 12.02
CA SER A 211 -10.05 24.20 13.28
C SER A 211 -9.25 24.79 14.45
N GLN A 212 -9.92 25.23 15.49
CA GLN A 212 -9.29 25.67 16.75
C GLN A 212 -8.68 24.51 17.57
N LEU A 213 -8.92 23.26 17.19
CA LEU A 213 -8.40 22.07 17.85
C LEU A 213 -6.96 21.72 17.44
N GLU A 214 -6.39 22.41 16.46
CA GLU A 214 -5.10 22.12 15.85
C GLU A 214 -3.93 22.77 16.56
N LYS A 215 -3.78 22.56 17.87
CA LYS A 215 -2.70 23.17 18.68
C LYS A 215 -1.28 22.83 18.26
N ASN A 216 -1.09 21.79 17.42
CA ASN A 216 0.23 21.32 17.01
C ASN A 216 0.55 21.60 15.53
N ILE A 217 -0.18 22.51 14.88
CA ILE A 217 0.01 22.84 13.46
C ILE A 217 0.27 24.34 13.30
N ASP A 218 1.34 24.67 12.60
CA ASP A 218 1.68 26.03 12.21
C ASP A 218 1.51 26.22 10.70
N TYR A 219 1.05 27.38 10.29
CA TYR A 219 0.78 27.75 8.92
C TYR A 219 1.59 28.99 8.53
N LEU A 220 2.41 28.88 7.47
CA LEU A 220 3.30 29.96 7.02
C LEU A 220 3.32 30.04 5.49
N ASN A 221 3.39 31.27 4.96
CA ASN A 221 3.62 31.54 3.54
C ASN A 221 5.03 32.05 3.31
N ILE A 222 5.68 31.62 2.26
CA ILE A 222 7.02 32.07 1.88
C ILE A 222 7.04 33.58 1.63
N GLN A 223 6.00 34.11 0.96
CA GLN A 223 5.93 35.53 0.61
C GLN A 223 5.79 36.44 1.84
N ASP A 224 5.00 35.98 2.86
CA ASP A 224 4.79 36.74 4.10
C ASP A 224 6.04 36.73 4.99
N GLU A 225 6.92 35.75 4.84
CA GLU A 225 8.10 35.55 5.66
C GLU A 225 9.38 36.10 5.05
N GLY A 226 9.30 36.95 4.04
CA GLY A 226 10.46 37.61 3.40
C GLY A 226 11.18 36.73 2.38
N GLY A 227 10.60 35.61 1.95
CA GLY A 227 11.12 34.75 0.89
C GLY A 227 11.77 33.46 1.35
N THR A 228 12.30 32.74 0.37
CA THR A 228 12.77 31.35 0.56
C THR A 228 13.84 31.17 1.63
N LYS A 229 14.86 32.08 1.66
CA LYS A 229 15.97 31.96 2.61
C LYS A 229 15.50 32.26 4.03
N GLU A 230 14.70 33.30 4.18
CA GLU A 230 14.23 33.77 5.48
C GLU A 230 13.29 32.75 6.13
N ILE A 231 12.32 32.18 5.39
CA ILE A 231 11.41 31.17 5.94
C ILE A 231 12.16 29.88 6.33
N ILE A 232 13.17 29.44 5.55
CA ILE A 232 13.98 28.26 5.91
C ILE A 232 14.66 28.48 7.26
N ASN A 233 15.29 29.64 7.47
CA ASN A 233 15.95 29.94 8.72
C ASN A 233 14.94 30.05 9.87
N LYS A 234 13.92 30.89 9.72
CA LYS A 234 12.89 31.15 10.73
C LYS A 234 12.19 29.86 11.21
N VAL A 235 11.75 29.02 10.26
CA VAL A 235 11.07 27.77 10.62
C VAL A 235 12.04 26.77 11.21
N SER A 236 13.27 26.66 10.70
CA SER A 236 14.27 25.77 11.31
C SER A 236 14.60 26.17 12.75
N ASP A 237 14.81 27.45 13.00
CA ASP A 237 15.13 27.94 14.34
C ASP A 237 13.94 27.77 15.30
N LYS A 238 12.71 28.00 14.80
CA LYS A 238 11.49 27.72 15.57
C LYS A 238 11.39 26.25 15.95
N ILE A 239 11.59 25.33 15.00
CA ILE A 239 11.57 23.87 15.26
C ILE A 239 12.63 23.51 16.30
N ILE A 240 13.86 23.99 16.17
CA ILE A 240 14.96 23.72 17.10
C ILE A 240 14.57 24.14 18.53
N ASN A 241 13.96 25.31 18.68
CA ASN A 241 13.49 25.78 19.99
C ASN A 241 12.33 24.97 20.57
N GLU A 242 11.54 24.29 19.74
CA GLU A 242 10.41 23.45 20.15
C GLU A 242 10.81 21.98 20.39
N LEU A 243 12.04 21.54 20.02
CA LEU A 243 12.46 20.14 20.10
C LEU A 243 12.31 19.54 21.51
N GLU A 244 12.67 20.27 22.55
CA GLU A 244 12.54 19.78 23.92
C GLU A 244 11.07 19.50 24.28
N THR A 245 10.14 20.37 23.85
CA THR A 245 8.71 20.19 24.07
C THR A 245 8.19 18.95 23.33
N ILE A 246 8.61 18.76 22.06
CA ILE A 246 8.23 17.61 21.25
C ILE A 246 8.83 16.32 21.83
N ASN A 247 10.07 16.35 22.32
CA ASN A 247 10.75 15.22 22.92
C ASN A 247 10.16 14.78 24.27
N ASN A 248 9.43 15.66 24.95
CA ASN A 248 8.73 15.33 26.20
C ASN A 248 7.48 14.46 25.99
N ILE A 249 7.01 14.29 24.75
CA ILE A 249 5.93 13.35 24.41
C ILE A 249 6.53 11.93 24.44
N LYS A 250 6.19 11.15 25.47
CA LYS A 250 6.74 9.81 25.69
C LYS A 250 5.83 8.71 25.15
N ARG A 251 6.42 7.57 24.82
CA ARG A 251 5.68 6.36 24.48
C ARG A 251 4.91 5.84 25.70
N THR A 252 3.69 5.38 25.45
CA THR A 252 2.81 4.74 26.43
C THR A 252 2.25 3.44 25.87
N PRO A 253 1.83 2.48 26.70
CA PRO A 253 1.12 1.30 26.24
C PRO A 253 -0.22 1.70 25.59
N ILE A 254 -0.43 1.29 24.35
CA ILE A 254 -1.64 1.55 23.57
C ILE A 254 -2.19 0.21 23.08
N PRO A 255 -3.50 -0.05 23.21
CA PRO A 255 -4.10 -1.29 22.72
C PRO A 255 -3.89 -1.49 21.21
N ILE A 256 -3.65 -2.72 20.78
CA ILE A 256 -3.51 -3.05 19.35
C ILE A 256 -4.79 -2.70 18.56
N SER A 257 -5.94 -2.64 19.21
CA SER A 257 -7.19 -2.20 18.60
C SER A 257 -7.16 -0.77 18.02
N GLU A 258 -6.19 0.06 18.43
CA GLU A 258 -5.98 1.40 17.89
C GLU A 258 -4.97 1.41 16.71
N LEU A 259 -4.38 0.28 16.36
CA LEU A 259 -3.38 0.19 15.29
C LEU A 259 -4.04 -0.01 13.93
N ASN A 260 -3.74 0.88 12.99
CA ASN A 260 -4.14 0.80 11.59
C ASN A 260 -2.90 0.52 10.72
N VAL A 261 -2.94 -0.53 9.92
CA VAL A 261 -1.85 -0.91 9.01
C VAL A 261 -2.33 -0.87 7.57
N ALA A 262 -1.75 0.00 6.75
CA ALA A 262 -1.97 0.02 5.31
C ALA A 262 -1.04 -0.99 4.63
N LEU A 263 -1.62 -1.80 3.74
CA LEU A 263 -0.93 -2.82 2.96
C LEU A 263 -0.76 -2.33 1.52
N GLN A 264 0.47 -2.41 1.02
CA GLN A 264 0.82 -2.00 -0.34
C GLN A 264 1.81 -2.98 -0.94
N CYS A 265 1.63 -3.30 -2.24
CA CYS A 265 2.59 -4.10 -2.99
C CYS A 265 3.87 -3.30 -3.24
N GLY A 266 5.03 -3.91 -2.99
CA GLY A 266 6.34 -3.29 -3.19
C GLY A 266 7.15 -4.01 -4.26
N GLY A 267 7.80 -5.12 -3.91
CA GLY A 267 8.55 -5.96 -4.84
C GLY A 267 7.69 -7.09 -5.37
N SER A 268 7.25 -6.99 -6.64
CA SER A 268 6.39 -8.00 -7.26
C SER A 268 7.24 -9.03 -7.99
N ASP A 269 7.40 -10.21 -7.40
CA ASP A 269 7.99 -11.38 -8.05
C ASP A 269 7.15 -12.64 -7.78
N SER A 270 7.50 -13.74 -8.42
CA SER A 270 6.76 -15.00 -8.27
C SER A 270 6.78 -15.54 -6.84
N TYR A 271 7.83 -15.25 -6.07
CA TYR A 271 7.99 -15.71 -4.69
C TYR A 271 7.25 -14.86 -3.67
N SER A 272 6.99 -13.59 -3.93
CA SER A 272 6.20 -12.74 -3.03
C SER A 272 4.84 -13.37 -2.72
N GLY A 273 4.21 -14.00 -3.72
CA GLY A 273 2.96 -14.77 -3.55
C GLY A 273 3.09 -16.06 -2.75
N ILE A 274 4.30 -16.57 -2.52
CA ILE A 274 4.56 -17.82 -1.77
C ILE A 274 5.03 -17.52 -0.34
N THR A 275 5.75 -16.42 -0.15
CA THR A 275 6.42 -16.10 1.12
C THR A 275 5.84 -14.84 1.77
N ALA A 276 6.10 -13.67 1.20
CA ALA A 276 5.77 -12.39 1.80
C ALA A 276 4.25 -12.17 1.94
N ASN A 277 3.47 -12.42 0.87
CA ASN A 277 2.04 -12.18 0.88
C ASN A 277 1.28 -13.10 1.86
N PRO A 278 1.53 -14.43 1.92
CA PRO A 278 0.92 -15.28 2.93
C PRO A 278 1.30 -14.89 4.37
N ALA A 279 2.56 -14.53 4.61
CA ALA A 279 3.01 -14.08 5.93
C ALA A 279 2.33 -12.77 6.33
N LEU A 280 2.21 -11.81 5.39
CA LEU A 280 1.51 -10.55 5.60
C LEU A 280 0.01 -10.78 5.85
N GLY A 281 -0.61 -11.73 5.13
CA GLY A 281 -2.00 -12.13 5.33
C GLY A 281 -2.25 -12.62 6.76
N ILE A 282 -1.40 -13.52 7.27
CA ILE A 282 -1.48 -14.02 8.65
C ILE A 282 -1.27 -12.88 9.66
N ALA A 283 -0.29 -12.00 9.43
CA ALA A 283 -0.05 -10.83 10.30
C ALA A 283 -1.27 -9.90 10.33
N SER A 284 -1.91 -9.68 9.18
CA SER A 284 -3.17 -8.92 9.06
C SER A 284 -4.30 -9.59 9.84
N ASP A 285 -4.48 -10.90 9.69
CA ASP A 285 -5.50 -11.65 10.45
C ASP A 285 -5.24 -11.58 11.97
N MET A 286 -3.98 -11.64 12.40
CA MET A 286 -3.61 -11.46 13.82
C MET A 286 -3.95 -10.06 14.31
N LEU A 287 -3.69 -9.01 13.53
CA LEU A 287 -4.03 -7.63 13.85
C LEU A 287 -5.56 -7.47 14.02
N ILE A 288 -6.33 -7.91 13.04
CA ILE A 288 -7.81 -7.87 13.05
C ILE A 288 -8.37 -8.64 14.26
N ASN A 289 -7.83 -9.82 14.55
CA ASN A 289 -8.21 -10.63 15.71
C ASN A 289 -7.98 -9.94 17.07
N HIS A 290 -7.11 -8.93 17.13
CA HIS A 290 -6.89 -8.08 18.30
C HIS A 290 -7.61 -6.73 18.22
N GLY A 291 -8.53 -6.55 17.25
CA GLY A 291 -9.36 -5.36 17.09
C GLY A 291 -8.73 -4.24 16.28
N GLY A 292 -7.50 -4.42 15.76
CA GLY A 292 -6.86 -3.45 14.88
C GLY A 292 -7.48 -3.45 13.48
N SER A 293 -6.97 -2.59 12.60
CA SER A 293 -7.48 -2.45 11.23
C SER A 293 -6.39 -2.68 10.19
N SER A 294 -6.76 -3.34 9.09
CA SER A 294 -5.91 -3.56 7.94
C SER A 294 -6.56 -2.96 6.69
N ILE A 295 -5.81 -2.17 5.92
CA ILE A 295 -6.28 -1.42 4.77
C ILE A 295 -5.54 -1.89 3.52
N LEU A 296 -6.26 -2.43 2.53
CA LEU A 296 -5.71 -2.71 1.21
C LEU A 296 -5.70 -1.41 0.40
N SER A 297 -4.53 -0.90 0.03
CA SER A 297 -4.39 0.43 -0.59
C SER A 297 -4.42 0.42 -2.11
N GLU A 298 -4.32 -0.72 -2.77
CA GLU A 298 -4.25 -0.83 -4.23
C GLU A 298 -5.47 -1.58 -4.76
N THR A 299 -6.59 -0.87 -4.93
CA THR A 299 -7.87 -1.47 -5.36
C THR A 299 -7.77 -2.24 -6.67
N THR A 300 -6.93 -1.79 -7.62
CA THR A 300 -6.72 -2.47 -8.90
C THR A 300 -6.04 -3.83 -8.77
N GLU A 301 -5.30 -4.06 -7.69
CA GLU A 301 -4.60 -5.33 -7.42
C GLU A 301 -5.54 -6.49 -7.04
N ILE A 302 -6.77 -6.18 -6.62
CA ILE A 302 -7.78 -7.21 -6.29
C ILE A 302 -8.58 -7.68 -7.52
N TYR A 303 -8.41 -7.02 -8.66
CA TYR A 303 -9.17 -7.36 -9.89
C TYR A 303 -8.97 -8.82 -10.28
N GLY A 304 -10.08 -9.50 -10.46
CA GLY A 304 -10.11 -10.93 -10.72
C GLY A 304 -9.99 -11.81 -9.46
N ALA A 305 -9.87 -11.24 -8.26
CA ALA A 305 -9.86 -11.94 -6.96
C ALA A 305 -10.91 -11.40 -5.98
N GLU A 306 -11.85 -10.57 -6.44
CA GLU A 306 -12.87 -9.88 -5.63
C GLU A 306 -13.71 -10.84 -4.81
N HIS A 307 -14.02 -12.03 -5.36
CA HIS A 307 -14.80 -13.06 -4.67
C HIS A 307 -14.18 -13.47 -3.32
N LEU A 308 -12.84 -13.44 -3.18
CA LEU A 308 -12.16 -13.74 -1.91
C LEU A 308 -12.46 -12.69 -0.82
N LEU A 309 -12.72 -11.43 -1.23
CA LEU A 309 -13.14 -10.36 -0.32
C LEU A 309 -14.65 -10.41 -0.06
N TYR A 310 -15.44 -10.82 -1.06
CA TYR A 310 -16.88 -10.99 -0.90
C TYR A 310 -17.19 -12.05 0.16
N GLU A 311 -16.49 -13.19 0.13
CA GLU A 311 -16.61 -14.26 1.13
C GLU A 311 -16.22 -13.83 2.55
N ARG A 312 -15.40 -12.78 2.68
CA ARG A 312 -14.99 -12.18 3.96
C ARG A 312 -15.85 -10.99 4.37
N SER A 313 -16.84 -10.61 3.57
CA SER A 313 -17.69 -9.45 3.82
C SER A 313 -18.76 -9.76 4.87
N ILE A 314 -18.97 -8.83 5.80
CA ILE A 314 -19.99 -8.95 6.86
C ILE A 314 -21.40 -8.61 6.37
N ASN A 315 -21.55 -7.99 5.20
CA ASN A 315 -22.84 -7.65 4.62
C ASN A 315 -22.75 -7.34 3.12
N LYS A 316 -23.88 -7.40 2.44
CA LYS A 316 -24.01 -7.12 1.00
C LYS A 316 -23.59 -5.70 0.62
N LYS A 317 -23.85 -4.70 1.47
CA LYS A 317 -23.50 -3.30 1.19
C LYS A 317 -21.99 -3.10 0.99
N ASN A 318 -21.17 -3.88 1.68
CA ASN A 318 -19.70 -3.82 1.50
C ASN A 318 -19.29 -4.42 0.16
N ILE A 319 -19.92 -5.52 -0.27
CA ILE A 319 -19.70 -6.12 -1.59
C ILE A 319 -20.02 -5.10 -2.68
N GLU A 320 -21.21 -4.47 -2.63
CA GLU A 320 -21.64 -3.44 -3.59
C GLU A 320 -20.67 -2.25 -3.64
N LYS A 321 -20.01 -1.90 -2.53
CA LYS A 321 -18.97 -0.86 -2.52
C LYS A 321 -17.72 -1.29 -3.27
N ILE A 322 -17.26 -2.53 -3.09
CA ILE A 322 -16.09 -3.07 -3.80
C ILE A 322 -16.39 -3.12 -5.30
N GLU A 323 -17.56 -3.64 -5.69
CA GLU A 323 -18.01 -3.69 -7.11
C GLU A 323 -18.00 -2.31 -7.76
N LYS A 324 -18.56 -1.29 -7.06
CA LYS A 324 -18.54 0.10 -7.55
C LYS A 324 -17.13 0.67 -7.69
N GLN A 325 -16.21 0.31 -6.82
CA GLN A 325 -14.81 0.74 -6.95
C GLN A 325 -14.12 0.11 -8.16
N ILE A 326 -14.34 -1.17 -8.39
CA ILE A 326 -13.79 -1.88 -9.56
C ILE A 326 -14.37 -1.30 -10.85
N GLU A 327 -15.68 -1.08 -10.91
CA GLU A 327 -16.33 -0.49 -12.08
C GLU A 327 -15.81 0.93 -12.36
N TRP A 328 -15.66 1.75 -11.34
CA TRP A 328 -15.05 3.07 -11.46
C TRP A 328 -13.63 2.99 -12.05
N TRP A 329 -12.82 2.01 -11.62
CA TRP A 329 -11.47 1.81 -12.16
C TRP A 329 -11.50 1.36 -13.62
N LYS A 330 -12.40 0.46 -14.01
CA LYS A 330 -12.59 0.05 -15.41
C LYS A 330 -12.90 1.26 -16.31
N GLU A 331 -13.86 2.07 -15.91
CA GLU A 331 -14.22 3.29 -16.63
C GLU A 331 -13.06 4.29 -16.71
N HIS A 332 -12.39 4.52 -15.57
CA HIS A 332 -11.27 5.46 -15.49
C HIS A 332 -10.12 5.05 -16.39
N LEU A 333 -9.74 3.79 -16.39
CA LEU A 333 -8.68 3.26 -17.25
C LEU A 333 -9.06 3.29 -18.72
N THR A 334 -10.29 2.94 -19.06
CA THR A 334 -10.79 3.02 -20.44
C THR A 334 -10.73 4.46 -20.99
N LYS A 335 -11.15 5.45 -20.19
CA LYS A 335 -11.05 6.88 -20.56
C LYS A 335 -9.60 7.33 -20.77
N ASN A 336 -8.65 6.68 -20.10
CA ASN A 336 -7.22 6.96 -20.21
C ASN A 336 -6.48 5.98 -21.16
N GLN A 337 -7.20 5.25 -22.01
CA GLN A 337 -6.64 4.28 -22.98
C GLN A 337 -5.73 3.23 -22.31
N SER A 338 -6.10 2.78 -21.12
CA SER A 338 -5.38 1.79 -20.32
C SER A 338 -6.32 0.65 -19.91
N THR A 339 -5.76 -0.40 -19.32
CA THR A 339 -6.50 -1.61 -18.88
C THR A 339 -6.02 -2.05 -17.49
N LEU A 340 -6.82 -2.87 -16.80
CA LEU A 340 -6.44 -3.50 -15.54
C LEU A 340 -5.37 -4.59 -15.72
N ASP A 341 -5.18 -5.09 -16.95
CA ASP A 341 -4.20 -6.15 -17.30
C ASP A 341 -2.77 -5.60 -17.52
N ASN A 342 -2.52 -4.31 -17.29
CA ASN A 342 -1.18 -3.73 -17.37
C ASN A 342 -0.26 -4.16 -16.19
N ASN A 343 -0.80 -4.70 -15.14
CA ASN A 343 -0.07 -5.31 -14.05
C ASN A 343 -0.26 -6.85 -14.09
N PRO A 344 0.82 -7.66 -13.97
CA PRO A 344 2.20 -7.28 -13.67
C PRO A 344 2.95 -6.62 -14.85
N SER A 345 3.93 -5.78 -14.50
CA SER A 345 4.79 -5.11 -15.49
C SER A 345 5.65 -6.11 -16.28
N PRO A 346 6.23 -5.72 -17.44
CA PRO A 346 7.08 -6.62 -18.22
C PRO A 346 8.25 -7.23 -17.43
N GLY A 347 8.87 -6.45 -16.53
CA GLY A 347 9.95 -6.94 -15.66
C GLY A 347 9.46 -7.99 -14.66
N ASN A 348 8.28 -7.80 -14.10
CA ASN A 348 7.66 -8.75 -13.17
C ASN A 348 7.18 -10.02 -13.88
N LYS A 349 6.68 -9.91 -15.12
CA LYS A 349 6.38 -11.07 -15.97
C LYS A 349 7.64 -11.88 -16.24
N LYS A 350 8.77 -11.22 -16.55
CA LYS A 350 10.07 -11.89 -16.71
C LYS A 350 10.53 -12.62 -15.44
N GLY A 351 10.13 -12.17 -14.27
CA GLY A 351 10.34 -12.81 -12.96
C GLY A 351 9.33 -13.90 -12.59
N GLY A 352 8.48 -14.36 -13.54
CA GLY A 352 7.55 -15.48 -13.38
C GLY A 352 6.12 -15.11 -13.00
N LEU A 353 5.79 -13.82 -12.85
CA LEU A 353 4.38 -13.41 -12.70
C LEU A 353 3.64 -13.47 -14.06
N THR A 354 2.39 -13.86 -14.02
CA THR A 354 1.46 -13.86 -15.17
C THR A 354 0.07 -13.58 -14.67
#